data_a9b4ac4e3ca2b2ee93995fd137d7339e
#
_entry.id   a9b4ac4e3ca2b2ee93995fd137d7339e
#
_cell.length_a   1.000
_cell.length_b   1.000
_cell.length_c   1.000
_cell.angle_alpha   90.00
_cell.angle_beta   90.00
_cell.angle_gamma   90.00
#
_symmetry.space_group_name_H-M   'P 1'
#
loop_
_entity.id
_entity.type
_entity.pdbx_description
1 polymer ?
#
loop_
_entity_poly.entity_id
_entity_poly.type
_entity_poly.pdbx_seq_one_letter_code
_entity_poly.pdbx_strand_id
1 'polypeptide(L)'
;MLFLRPPPAAEGAFLFLGGYGLDTPFFFKHLRLGCAASAMQTEGYPTDNNWYRWASQPGHVRDGSSPANGNRHWERFEEDADLAQSLHLQLYRISLEWSRIEPAPGRFCKQAIDHYRQEIKAFQSRGIQVLVTLHHFSNPTWFEERGGFVKKDSVFIFLRYVTYVVEQLGDLVSDYVTINEPNVYDTLSYFVGQWPPQKVSPRAAIRVMRNLTICHLASYQRIHRIRKERHFPGRTMVGFAEHLRIFSPATPKDRSLTSGLEYLFQGLTEAFYTGRFTLPLGSDAPLGEGRFYDYIGINYYTRCWVRGFHIGTKPGRPTNDLGWDIYPEGLSILMRHRYKRFCAPIWITENGICDASDQKRPRFLYDHLKQIVHSALPVERYYYWSMIDNFEFAEGESARFGLVECDFQTQERRPRKSAAFYREIIDNHGVTQDMIDRYLPVQPQEA
;
A
#
# COMPACT_ATOMS: atom_id res chain seq x y z
N MET A 1 -11.57 23.14 -29.73
CA MET A 1 -12.73 22.39 -29.26
C MET A 1 -12.68 21.00 -29.91
N LEU A 2 -11.92 20.09 -29.34
CA LEU A 2 -11.80 18.70 -29.79
C LEU A 2 -12.10 17.83 -28.57
N PHE A 3 -13.32 17.35 -28.50
CA PHE A 3 -13.77 16.35 -27.54
C PHE A 3 -13.11 15.01 -27.92
N LEU A 4 -12.12 14.58 -27.15
CA LEU A 4 -11.67 13.20 -27.17
C LEU A 4 -12.80 12.35 -26.59
N ARG A 5 -13.37 11.47 -27.41
CA ARG A 5 -14.34 10.47 -27.00
C ARG A 5 -13.72 9.60 -25.89
N PRO A 6 -14.42 9.38 -24.76
CA PRO A 6 -14.02 8.34 -23.83
C PRO A 6 -14.04 6.99 -24.55
N PRO A 7 -13.15 6.05 -24.16
CA PRO A 7 -13.20 4.69 -24.70
C PRO A 7 -14.58 4.09 -24.40
N PRO A 8 -15.10 3.23 -25.29
CA PRO A 8 -16.41 2.63 -25.12
C PRO A 8 -16.45 1.87 -23.80
N ALA A 9 -17.45 2.15 -22.98
CA ALA A 9 -17.76 1.35 -21.82
C ALA A 9 -17.88 -0.10 -22.26
N ALA A 10 -17.09 -0.98 -21.65
CA ALA A 10 -17.19 -2.41 -21.88
C ALA A 10 -18.60 -2.84 -21.44
N GLU A 11 -19.53 -2.93 -22.40
CA GLU A 11 -20.77 -3.66 -22.24
C GLU A 11 -20.44 -5.15 -22.18
N GLY A 12 -20.30 -5.60 -20.99
CA GLY A 12 -20.23 -6.98 -20.55
C GLY A 12 -20.83 -7.01 -19.17
N ALA A 13 -22.13 -6.65 -19.07
CA ALA A 13 -22.91 -6.89 -17.88
C ALA A 13 -23.05 -8.41 -17.72
N PHE A 14 -22.04 -9.07 -17.18
CA PHE A 14 -22.25 -10.31 -16.47
C PHE A 14 -23.08 -9.97 -15.24
N LEU A 15 -24.37 -10.20 -15.32
CA LEU A 15 -25.27 -10.30 -14.19
C LEU A 15 -24.71 -11.40 -13.24
N PHE A 16 -23.80 -11.02 -12.36
CA PHE A 16 -23.57 -11.79 -11.17
C PHE A 16 -24.76 -11.49 -10.25
N LEU A 17 -25.77 -12.35 -10.29
CA LEU A 17 -26.74 -12.48 -9.23
C LEU A 17 -25.95 -12.67 -7.95
N GLY A 18 -26.03 -11.70 -7.03
CA GLY A 18 -25.51 -11.80 -5.68
C GLY A 18 -26.29 -12.86 -4.88
N GLY A 19 -25.94 -14.12 -5.14
CA GLY A 19 -26.20 -15.22 -4.27
C GLY A 19 -24.87 -15.54 -3.59
N TYR A 20 -24.80 -15.54 -2.29
CA TYR A 20 -23.72 -16.16 -1.54
C TYR A 20 -23.70 -17.63 -1.94
N GLY A 21 -22.93 -17.97 -2.99
CA GLY A 21 -22.66 -19.35 -3.35
C GLY A 21 -22.00 -20.02 -2.15
N LEU A 22 -22.25 -21.31 -1.94
CA LEU A 22 -21.62 -22.10 -0.89
C LEU A 22 -20.11 -21.82 -0.90
N ASP A 23 -19.55 -21.62 0.28
CA ASP A 23 -18.11 -21.49 0.44
C ASP A 23 -17.45 -22.76 -0.09
N THR A 24 -16.44 -22.61 -0.94
CA THR A 24 -15.79 -23.73 -1.61
C THR A 24 -14.29 -23.66 -1.43
N PRO A 25 -13.63 -24.79 -1.22
CA PRO A 25 -12.17 -24.86 -1.20
C PRO A 25 -11.56 -24.25 -2.47
N PHE A 26 -10.38 -23.65 -2.31
CA PHE A 26 -9.57 -23.20 -3.44
C PHE A 26 -8.08 -23.37 -3.13
N PHE A 27 -7.27 -23.53 -4.17
CA PHE A 27 -5.83 -23.73 -4.05
C PHE A 27 -5.06 -22.91 -5.08
N PHE A 28 -3.81 -22.60 -4.76
CA PHE A 28 -2.90 -21.87 -5.65
C PHE A 28 -1.51 -22.54 -5.67
N LYS A 29 -0.78 -22.35 -6.79
CA LYS A 29 0.56 -22.96 -6.96
C LYS A 29 1.70 -21.97 -6.83
N HIS A 30 1.50 -20.74 -7.28
CA HIS A 30 2.59 -19.77 -7.48
C HIS A 30 2.42 -18.49 -6.65
N LEU A 31 1.29 -18.33 -5.98
CA LEU A 31 1.03 -17.18 -5.12
C LEU A 31 1.81 -17.34 -3.81
N ARG A 32 2.62 -16.36 -3.47
CA ARG A 32 3.33 -16.27 -2.20
C ARG A 32 2.64 -15.27 -1.29
N LEU A 33 2.55 -15.59 -0.02
CA LEU A 33 1.83 -14.80 0.97
C LEU A 33 2.78 -14.22 2.01
N GLY A 34 2.48 -13.00 2.44
CA GLY A 34 3.22 -12.29 3.47
C GLY A 34 2.43 -11.13 4.06
N CYS A 35 3.12 -10.25 4.76
CA CYS A 35 2.53 -9.05 5.36
C CYS A 35 3.31 -7.81 4.97
N ALA A 36 2.64 -6.65 5.07
CA ALA A 36 3.24 -5.33 4.88
C ALA A 36 3.27 -4.54 6.19
N ALA A 37 4.26 -3.66 6.31
CA ALA A 37 4.41 -2.69 7.37
C ALA A 37 4.97 -1.38 6.82
N SER A 38 4.89 -0.29 7.59
CA SER A 38 5.60 0.95 7.28
C SER A 38 6.34 1.48 8.49
N ALA A 39 7.51 2.07 8.26
CA ALA A 39 8.41 2.57 9.28
C ALA A 39 7.74 3.56 10.23
N MET A 40 7.09 4.59 9.68
CA MET A 40 6.41 5.63 10.45
C MET A 40 5.35 5.07 11.39
N GLN A 41 4.68 3.98 11.00
CA GLN A 41 3.57 3.39 11.75
C GLN A 41 4.02 2.38 12.80
N THR A 42 5.19 1.77 12.61
CA THR A 42 5.63 0.63 13.43
C THR A 42 6.86 0.91 14.29
N GLU A 43 7.82 1.66 13.79
CA GLU A 43 9.14 1.75 14.43
C GLU A 43 9.14 2.33 15.84
N GLY A 44 8.28 3.35 16.08
CA GLY A 44 8.43 4.18 17.27
C GLY A 44 9.70 5.06 17.17
N TYR A 45 10.14 5.65 18.30
CA TYR A 45 11.30 6.53 18.35
C TYR A 45 11.23 7.72 17.39
N PRO A 46 10.71 8.85 17.85
CA PRO A 46 10.49 10.02 17.02
C PRO A 46 11.73 10.46 16.27
N THR A 47 11.57 10.69 14.98
CA THR A 47 12.54 11.37 14.14
C THR A 47 11.98 12.71 13.69
N ASP A 48 12.81 13.61 13.20
CA ASP A 48 12.35 14.91 12.73
C ASP A 48 11.70 14.81 11.35
N ASN A 49 10.44 14.36 11.35
CA ASN A 49 9.62 14.22 10.15
C ASN A 49 8.27 14.94 10.27
N ASN A 50 7.63 15.13 9.12
CA ASN A 50 6.35 15.83 9.01
C ASN A 50 5.21 15.16 9.80
N TRP A 51 5.16 13.83 9.87
CA TRP A 51 4.10 13.10 10.56
C TRP A 51 4.22 13.20 12.08
N TYR A 52 5.43 13.09 12.65
CA TYR A 52 5.62 13.29 14.10
C TYR A 52 5.25 14.70 14.52
N ARG A 53 5.69 15.71 13.74
CA ARG A 53 5.32 17.11 14.03
C ARG A 53 3.81 17.35 13.90
N TRP A 54 3.18 16.74 12.92
CA TRP A 54 1.75 16.88 12.71
C TRP A 54 0.94 16.15 13.79
N ALA A 55 1.25 14.90 14.08
CA ALA A 55 0.55 14.07 15.07
C ALA A 55 0.70 14.60 16.52
N SER A 56 1.75 15.38 16.80
CA SER A 56 1.92 16.01 18.11
C SER A 56 0.93 17.17 18.37
N GLN A 57 0.21 17.62 17.36
CA GLN A 57 -0.75 18.73 17.51
C GLN A 57 -2.10 18.17 17.98
N PRO A 58 -2.72 18.79 19.02
CA PRO A 58 -4.00 18.32 19.55
C PRO A 58 -5.09 18.24 18.49
N GLY A 59 -5.84 17.12 18.47
CA GLY A 59 -6.98 16.91 17.57
C GLY A 59 -6.63 16.45 16.15
N HIS A 60 -5.34 16.28 15.83
CA HIS A 60 -4.94 15.76 14.53
C HIS A 60 -5.09 14.24 14.43
N VAL A 61 -4.79 13.51 15.50
CA VAL A 61 -4.99 12.07 15.61
C VAL A 61 -6.30 11.80 16.31
N ARG A 62 -7.16 10.99 15.72
CA ARG A 62 -8.55 10.77 16.13
C ARG A 62 -8.70 10.29 17.55
N ASP A 63 -7.86 9.37 17.99
CA ASP A 63 -7.86 8.81 19.35
C ASP A 63 -6.88 9.48 20.30
N GLY A 64 -6.15 10.51 19.83
CA GLY A 64 -5.15 11.23 20.62
C GLY A 64 -3.86 10.46 20.86
N SER A 65 -3.68 9.28 20.27
CA SER A 65 -2.45 8.50 20.36
C SER A 65 -1.29 9.14 19.59
N SER A 66 -0.07 8.65 19.83
CA SER A 66 1.14 9.20 19.24
C SER A 66 1.96 8.11 18.53
N PRO A 67 2.52 8.38 17.36
CA PRO A 67 3.42 7.46 16.71
C PRO A 67 4.77 7.28 17.43
N ALA A 68 5.00 8.02 18.51
CA ALA A 68 6.27 8.00 19.24
C ALA A 68 6.64 6.62 19.78
N ASN A 69 5.67 5.82 20.13
CA ASN A 69 5.89 4.43 20.55
C ASN A 69 5.73 3.46 19.36
N GLY A 70 4.73 3.67 18.52
CA GLY A 70 4.33 2.67 17.54
C GLY A 70 4.16 1.30 18.21
N ASN A 71 4.50 0.24 17.51
CA ASN A 71 4.65 -1.08 18.12
C ASN A 71 6.12 -1.42 18.44
N ARG A 72 7.00 -0.42 18.51
CA ARG A 72 8.43 -0.51 18.82
C ARG A 72 9.20 -1.48 17.92
N HIS A 73 8.82 -1.59 16.66
CA HIS A 73 9.50 -2.48 15.72
C HIS A 73 11.00 -2.19 15.59
N TRP A 74 11.41 -0.91 15.69
CA TRP A 74 12.82 -0.52 15.64
C TRP A 74 13.69 -1.27 16.65
N GLU A 75 13.21 -1.48 17.87
CA GLU A 75 13.96 -2.25 18.86
C GLU A 75 13.70 -3.75 18.79
N ARG A 76 12.51 -4.14 18.34
CA ARG A 76 11.99 -5.51 18.47
C ARG A 76 11.91 -6.25 17.13
N PHE A 77 12.64 -5.78 16.11
CA PHE A 77 12.59 -6.38 14.77
C PHE A 77 12.99 -7.87 14.76
N GLU A 78 13.87 -8.32 15.66
CA GLU A 78 14.22 -9.74 15.80
C GLU A 78 13.02 -10.56 16.28
N GLU A 79 12.31 -10.10 17.32
CA GLU A 79 11.09 -10.75 17.84
C GLU A 79 9.98 -10.76 16.77
N ASP A 80 9.84 -9.66 16.04
CA ASP A 80 8.85 -9.55 14.98
C ASP A 80 9.21 -10.44 13.78
N ALA A 81 10.49 -10.66 13.50
CA ALA A 81 10.96 -11.63 12.51
C ALA A 81 10.71 -13.09 12.97
N ASP A 82 10.90 -13.41 14.27
CA ASP A 82 10.51 -14.69 14.84
C ASP A 82 9.00 -14.94 14.74
N LEU A 83 8.22 -13.90 15.03
CA LEU A 83 6.77 -13.93 14.90
C LEU A 83 6.35 -14.19 13.44
N ALA A 84 6.95 -13.48 12.48
CA ALA A 84 6.70 -13.68 11.05
C ALA A 84 7.04 -15.12 10.61
N GLN A 85 8.14 -15.68 11.11
CA GLN A 85 8.50 -17.08 10.87
C GLN A 85 7.47 -18.04 11.49
N SER A 86 7.01 -17.78 12.70
CA SER A 86 6.00 -18.60 13.38
C SER A 86 4.65 -18.62 12.66
N LEU A 87 4.35 -17.55 11.91
CA LEU A 87 3.20 -17.43 11.03
C LEU A 87 3.47 -17.99 9.62
N HIS A 88 4.62 -18.57 9.38
CA HIS A 88 5.09 -19.14 8.10
C HIS A 88 5.06 -18.13 6.94
N LEU A 89 5.22 -16.83 7.23
CA LEU A 89 5.24 -15.81 6.19
C LEU A 89 6.41 -16.05 5.22
N GLN A 90 6.12 -15.97 3.93
CA GLN A 90 7.10 -16.13 2.86
C GLN A 90 7.70 -14.79 2.41
N LEU A 91 6.97 -13.71 2.67
CA LEU A 91 7.26 -12.35 2.22
C LEU A 91 7.04 -11.36 3.36
N TYR A 92 7.87 -10.33 3.42
CA TYR A 92 7.63 -9.20 4.31
C TYR A 92 7.96 -7.89 3.60
N ARG A 93 7.05 -6.91 3.63
CA ARG A 93 7.26 -5.59 3.05
C ARG A 93 7.48 -4.60 4.17
N ILE A 94 8.63 -3.92 4.13
CA ILE A 94 9.00 -2.84 5.04
C ILE A 94 9.04 -1.51 4.27
N SER A 95 9.01 -0.39 4.96
CA SER A 95 9.49 0.88 4.43
C SER A 95 10.69 1.38 5.20
N LEU A 96 11.41 2.31 4.62
CA LEU A 96 12.54 2.97 5.27
C LEU A 96 12.12 4.37 5.70
N GLU A 97 12.43 4.75 6.94
CA GLU A 97 12.19 6.10 7.41
C GLU A 97 13.28 7.04 6.90
N TRP A 98 12.92 7.86 5.90
CA TRP A 98 13.87 8.76 5.24
C TRP A 98 14.54 9.72 6.22
N SER A 99 13.79 10.24 7.20
CA SER A 99 14.32 11.16 8.20
C SER A 99 15.37 10.54 9.14
N ARG A 100 15.36 9.21 9.33
CA ARG A 100 16.44 8.48 10.03
C ARG A 100 17.69 8.38 9.18
N ILE A 101 17.50 8.07 7.90
CA ILE A 101 18.61 7.84 6.97
C ILE A 101 19.29 9.14 6.59
N GLU A 102 18.51 10.21 6.37
CA GLU A 102 19.01 11.55 5.99
C GLU A 102 18.42 12.62 6.94
N PRO A 103 18.92 12.70 8.18
CA PRO A 103 18.40 13.62 9.19
C PRO A 103 18.65 15.11 8.87
N ALA A 104 19.56 15.42 7.96
CA ALA A 104 19.79 16.76 7.43
C ALA A 104 20.20 16.67 5.97
N PRO A 105 20.01 17.74 5.17
CA PRO A 105 20.28 17.72 3.73
C PRO A 105 21.67 17.21 3.38
N GLY A 106 21.75 16.06 2.71
CA GLY A 106 23.02 15.44 2.28
C GLY A 106 23.83 14.79 3.40
N ARG A 107 23.34 14.76 4.63
CA ARG A 107 23.96 14.08 5.75
C ARG A 107 23.27 12.74 6.01
N PHE A 108 23.95 11.66 5.63
CA PHE A 108 23.41 10.32 5.81
C PHE A 108 23.87 9.69 7.12
N CYS A 109 22.95 9.02 7.81
CA CYS A 109 23.20 8.31 9.05
C CYS A 109 23.56 6.85 8.77
N LYS A 110 24.85 6.51 8.92
CA LYS A 110 25.32 5.13 8.71
C LYS A 110 24.69 4.16 9.70
N GLN A 111 24.48 4.57 10.95
CA GLN A 111 23.88 3.74 11.99
C GLN A 111 22.46 3.32 11.62
N ALA A 112 21.66 4.22 11.02
CA ALA A 112 20.32 3.89 10.55
C ALA A 112 20.35 2.83 9.43
N ILE A 113 21.27 2.98 8.47
CA ILE A 113 21.46 1.98 7.40
C ILE A 113 21.94 0.64 7.96
N ASP A 114 22.90 0.64 8.90
CA ASP A 114 23.40 -0.59 9.51
C ASP A 114 22.27 -1.31 10.28
N HIS A 115 21.36 -0.57 10.91
CA HIS A 115 20.17 -1.13 11.56
C HIS A 115 19.22 -1.77 10.54
N TYR A 116 18.84 -1.07 9.47
CA TYR A 116 18.00 -1.65 8.42
C TYR A 116 18.65 -2.88 7.75
N ARG A 117 19.98 -2.90 7.63
CA ARG A 117 20.69 -4.11 7.18
C ARG A 117 20.49 -5.28 8.13
N GLN A 118 20.53 -5.04 9.45
CA GLN A 118 20.27 -6.08 10.47
C GLN A 118 18.83 -6.58 10.39
N GLU A 119 17.85 -5.66 10.34
CA GLU A 119 16.44 -5.98 10.19
C GLU A 119 16.18 -6.84 8.94
N ILE A 120 16.65 -6.40 7.76
CA ILE A 120 16.49 -7.15 6.51
C ILE A 120 17.10 -8.56 6.64
N LYS A 121 18.30 -8.67 7.22
CA LYS A 121 18.95 -9.97 7.45
C LYS A 121 18.19 -10.85 8.43
N ALA A 122 17.56 -10.27 9.46
CA ALA A 122 16.75 -11.01 10.42
C ALA A 122 15.58 -11.73 9.74
N PHE A 123 14.84 -11.06 8.85
CA PHE A 123 13.82 -11.70 8.04
C PHE A 123 14.40 -12.73 7.05
N GLN A 124 15.45 -12.36 6.32
CA GLN A 124 16.05 -13.23 5.31
C GLN A 124 16.64 -14.53 5.91
N SER A 125 17.25 -14.47 7.08
CA SER A 125 17.78 -15.66 7.77
C SER A 125 16.69 -16.64 8.19
N ARG A 126 15.43 -16.16 8.27
CA ARG A 126 14.24 -16.98 8.54
C ARG A 126 13.51 -17.42 7.26
N GLY A 127 14.15 -17.25 6.09
CA GLY A 127 13.60 -17.64 4.80
C GLY A 127 12.55 -16.68 4.23
N ILE A 128 12.41 -15.49 4.79
CA ILE A 128 11.41 -14.49 4.41
C ILE A 128 12.02 -13.49 3.43
N GLN A 129 11.47 -13.38 2.23
CA GLN A 129 11.93 -12.41 1.23
C GLN A 129 11.42 -11.02 1.56
N VAL A 130 12.31 -10.02 1.56
CA VAL A 130 11.98 -8.64 1.91
C VAL A 130 11.76 -7.79 0.66
N LEU A 131 10.65 -7.04 0.66
CA LEU A 131 10.34 -5.97 -0.29
C LEU A 131 10.51 -4.62 0.42
N VAL A 132 11.34 -3.74 -0.13
CA VAL A 132 11.66 -2.45 0.48
C VAL A 132 10.89 -1.31 -0.20
N THR A 133 10.15 -0.55 0.60
CA THR A 133 9.48 0.69 0.17
C THR A 133 10.37 1.89 0.52
N LEU A 134 10.69 2.71 -0.47
CA LEU A 134 11.59 3.85 -0.30
C LEU A 134 10.90 5.11 0.24
N HIS A 135 9.62 5.31 -0.10
CA HIS A 135 8.81 6.41 0.42
C HIS A 135 7.42 5.91 0.82
N HIS A 136 7.04 6.12 2.09
CA HIS A 136 5.73 5.75 2.62
C HIS A 136 5.15 6.91 3.45
N PHE A 137 4.78 8.01 2.76
CA PHE A 137 4.11 9.21 3.25
C PHE A 137 4.95 10.14 4.14
N SER A 138 5.93 9.62 4.89
CA SER A 138 6.74 10.45 5.78
C SER A 138 7.89 11.13 5.02
N ASN A 139 8.12 12.39 5.37
CA ASN A 139 9.18 13.21 4.82
C ASN A 139 10.02 13.83 5.94
N PRO A 140 11.36 13.94 5.79
CA PRO A 140 12.16 14.73 6.72
C PRO A 140 11.65 16.16 6.80
N THR A 141 11.63 16.74 7.98
CA THR A 141 11.11 18.10 8.17
C THR A 141 11.88 19.13 7.35
N TRP A 142 13.21 19.00 7.26
CA TRP A 142 14.02 19.89 6.42
C TRP A 142 13.62 19.86 4.94
N PHE A 143 13.08 18.71 4.45
CA PHE A 143 12.58 18.59 3.08
C PHE A 143 11.23 19.30 2.93
N GLU A 144 10.33 19.16 3.90
CA GLU A 144 9.05 19.87 3.91
C GLU A 144 9.22 21.39 4.03
N GLU A 145 10.14 21.86 4.88
CA GLU A 145 10.46 23.30 5.03
C GLU A 145 10.99 23.92 3.74
N ARG A 146 11.63 23.13 2.89
CA ARG A 146 12.04 23.56 1.53
C ARG A 146 10.89 23.55 0.53
N GLY A 147 9.69 23.07 0.92
CA GLY A 147 8.47 22.99 0.11
C GLY A 147 8.16 21.62 -0.44
N GLY A 148 8.87 20.57 0.01
CA GLY A 148 8.57 19.18 -0.28
C GLY A 148 8.46 18.88 -1.78
N PHE A 149 7.60 17.94 -2.13
CA PHE A 149 7.38 17.54 -3.52
C PHE A 149 6.69 18.60 -4.41
N VAL A 150 6.27 19.75 -3.88
CA VAL A 150 5.78 20.88 -4.70
C VAL A 150 6.92 21.50 -5.51
N LYS A 151 8.15 21.42 -5.03
CA LYS A 151 9.35 22.01 -5.66
C LYS A 151 9.96 21.06 -6.69
N LYS A 152 10.45 21.61 -7.81
CA LYS A 152 11.07 20.81 -8.88
C LYS A 152 12.37 20.12 -8.47
N ASP A 153 13.14 20.72 -7.57
CA ASP A 153 14.39 20.15 -7.04
C ASP A 153 14.16 18.95 -6.12
N SER A 154 12.90 18.70 -5.68
CA SER A 154 12.52 17.51 -4.93
C SER A 154 12.91 16.21 -5.63
N VAL A 155 12.86 16.19 -6.96
CA VAL A 155 13.27 15.03 -7.76
C VAL A 155 14.75 14.70 -7.55
N PHE A 156 15.60 15.73 -7.59
CA PHE A 156 17.05 15.57 -7.37
C PHE A 156 17.33 15.13 -5.93
N ILE A 157 16.66 15.74 -4.96
CA ILE A 157 16.81 15.42 -3.53
C ILE A 157 16.38 13.97 -3.26
N PHE A 158 15.22 13.57 -3.74
CA PHE A 158 14.73 12.19 -3.57
C PHE A 158 15.63 11.17 -4.26
N LEU A 159 16.08 11.47 -5.47
CA LEU A 159 16.97 10.57 -6.21
C LEU A 159 18.36 10.42 -5.54
N ARG A 160 18.85 11.43 -4.85
CA ARG A 160 20.07 11.36 -4.02
C ARG A 160 19.86 10.35 -2.87
N TYR A 161 18.75 10.46 -2.14
CA TYR A 161 18.36 9.52 -1.09
C TYR A 161 18.26 8.09 -1.63
N VAL A 162 17.49 7.88 -2.70
CA VAL A 162 17.34 6.57 -3.35
C VAL A 162 18.71 6.00 -3.76
N THR A 163 19.59 6.83 -4.34
CA THR A 163 20.93 6.41 -4.73
C THR A 163 21.70 5.88 -3.53
N TYR A 164 21.75 6.64 -2.45
CA TYR A 164 22.43 6.23 -1.23
C TYR A 164 21.87 4.91 -0.67
N VAL A 165 20.57 4.80 -0.52
CA VAL A 165 19.92 3.58 -0.02
C VAL A 165 20.27 2.36 -0.87
N VAL A 166 20.16 2.46 -2.19
CA VAL A 166 20.43 1.32 -3.08
C VAL A 166 21.89 0.94 -3.09
N GLU A 167 22.81 1.89 -2.99
CA GLU A 167 24.25 1.61 -2.85
C GLU A 167 24.59 0.88 -1.53
N GLN A 168 23.82 1.16 -0.45
CA GLN A 168 24.07 0.60 0.86
C GLN A 168 23.32 -0.69 1.16
N LEU A 169 22.17 -0.94 0.53
CA LEU A 169 21.31 -2.09 0.81
C LEU A 169 21.13 -3.02 -0.41
N GLY A 170 21.60 -2.61 -1.59
CA GLY A 170 21.35 -3.33 -2.83
C GLY A 170 21.95 -4.74 -2.91
N ASP A 171 22.94 -5.06 -2.08
CA ASP A 171 23.47 -6.41 -1.93
C ASP A 171 22.50 -7.36 -1.21
N LEU A 172 21.60 -6.83 -0.39
CA LEU A 172 20.58 -7.58 0.35
C LEU A 172 19.20 -7.54 -0.31
N VAL A 173 18.88 -6.46 -1.02
CA VAL A 173 17.55 -6.19 -1.55
C VAL A 173 17.54 -6.18 -3.07
N SER A 174 16.62 -6.92 -3.67
CA SER A 174 16.36 -6.93 -5.11
C SER A 174 15.01 -6.33 -5.50
N ASP A 175 14.09 -6.21 -4.54
CA ASP A 175 12.70 -5.85 -4.74
C ASP A 175 12.39 -4.49 -4.11
N TYR A 176 11.87 -3.55 -4.89
CA TYR A 176 11.64 -2.18 -4.44
C TYR A 176 10.25 -1.66 -4.82
N VAL A 177 9.59 -1.03 -3.86
CA VAL A 177 8.51 -0.07 -4.08
C VAL A 177 9.13 1.34 -3.98
N THR A 178 9.13 2.10 -5.04
CA THR A 178 9.71 3.45 -5.02
C THR A 178 8.90 4.40 -4.16
N ILE A 179 7.59 4.42 -4.37
CA ILE A 179 6.63 5.30 -3.70
C ILE A 179 5.36 4.50 -3.39
N ASN A 180 4.93 4.57 -2.13
CA ASN A 180 3.64 4.04 -1.70
C ASN A 180 2.54 5.06 -1.96
N GLU A 181 1.47 4.64 -2.60
CA GLU A 181 0.20 5.36 -2.79
C GLU A 181 0.36 6.86 -3.12
N PRO A 182 1.06 7.20 -4.21
CA PRO A 182 1.27 8.61 -4.57
C PRO A 182 -0.06 9.38 -4.69
N ASN A 183 -1.12 8.72 -5.12
CA ASN A 183 -2.44 9.28 -5.28
C ASN A 183 -3.15 9.55 -3.93
N VAL A 184 -2.95 8.72 -2.92
CA VAL A 184 -3.47 8.96 -1.56
C VAL A 184 -2.70 10.11 -0.91
N TYR A 185 -1.36 10.06 -0.95
CA TYR A 185 -0.52 11.13 -0.43
C TYR A 185 -0.89 12.49 -1.03
N ASP A 186 -0.99 12.57 -2.35
CA ASP A 186 -1.36 13.80 -3.05
C ASP A 186 -2.76 14.30 -2.66
N THR A 187 -3.73 13.38 -2.67
CA THR A 187 -5.13 13.70 -2.36
C THR A 187 -5.28 14.20 -0.94
N LEU A 188 -4.78 13.46 0.05
CA LEU A 188 -5.03 13.77 1.47
C LEU A 188 -4.15 14.94 1.96
N SER A 189 -2.95 15.11 1.42
CA SER A 189 -2.03 16.16 1.86
C SER A 189 -2.21 17.49 1.13
N TYR A 190 -2.62 17.47 -0.15
CA TYR A 190 -2.60 18.67 -0.99
C TYR A 190 -3.94 19.01 -1.66
N PHE A 191 -4.82 18.04 -1.86
CA PHE A 191 -6.14 18.30 -2.46
C PHE A 191 -7.23 18.50 -1.39
N VAL A 192 -7.27 17.60 -0.38
CA VAL A 192 -8.25 17.64 0.73
C VAL A 192 -7.69 18.33 1.97
N GLY A 193 -6.38 18.22 2.22
CA GLY A 193 -5.72 18.87 3.35
C GLY A 193 -5.96 18.21 4.70
N GLN A 194 -6.18 16.90 4.73
CA GLN A 194 -6.37 16.12 5.97
C GLN A 194 -5.05 15.66 6.60
N TRP A 195 -4.03 15.44 5.78
CA TRP A 195 -2.70 14.98 6.18
C TRP A 195 -1.66 16.09 6.07
N PRO A 196 -0.49 15.97 6.74
CA PRO A 196 0.57 16.95 6.58
C PRO A 196 0.99 17.06 5.09
N PRO A 197 1.25 18.27 4.59
CA PRO A 197 1.26 19.57 5.25
C PRO A 197 -0.10 20.31 5.29
N GLN A 198 -1.23 19.64 5.17
CA GLN A 198 -2.60 20.18 5.24
C GLN A 198 -2.88 21.32 4.25
N LYS A 199 -2.39 21.18 3.03
CA LYS A 199 -2.66 22.16 1.97
C LYS A 199 -3.92 21.79 1.20
N VAL A 200 -4.76 22.80 0.93
CA VAL A 200 -5.90 22.67 0.01
C VAL A 200 -5.59 23.50 -1.23
N SER A 201 -4.91 22.90 -2.20
CA SER A 201 -4.47 23.57 -3.41
C SER A 201 -4.36 22.63 -4.60
N PRO A 202 -5.32 22.64 -5.52
CA PRO A 202 -5.26 21.81 -6.74
C PRO A 202 -3.99 22.03 -7.57
N ARG A 203 -3.46 23.28 -7.58
CA ARG A 203 -2.20 23.58 -8.26
C ARG A 203 -0.99 22.93 -7.59
N ALA A 204 -0.98 22.85 -6.26
CA ALA A 204 0.08 22.16 -5.53
C ALA A 204 -0.04 20.65 -5.74
N ALA A 205 -1.25 20.07 -5.65
CA ALA A 205 -1.53 18.67 -5.91
C ALA A 205 -1.01 18.24 -7.30
N ILE A 206 -1.38 18.96 -8.36
CA ILE A 206 -0.87 18.69 -9.72
C ILE A 206 0.67 18.66 -9.78
N ARG A 207 1.33 19.61 -9.10
CA ARG A 207 2.81 19.66 -9.05
C ARG A 207 3.39 18.49 -8.28
N VAL A 208 2.78 18.13 -7.15
CA VAL A 208 3.21 16.99 -6.32
C VAL A 208 3.09 15.69 -7.10
N MET A 209 1.92 15.42 -7.68
CA MET A 209 1.71 14.21 -8.48
C MET A 209 2.69 14.13 -9.65
N ARG A 210 2.93 15.25 -10.36
CA ARG A 210 3.93 15.32 -11.44
C ARG A 210 5.34 15.01 -10.93
N ASN A 211 5.76 15.63 -9.83
CA ASN A 211 7.11 15.43 -9.30
C ASN A 211 7.30 14.04 -8.72
N LEU A 212 6.28 13.46 -8.03
CA LEU A 212 6.29 12.07 -7.58
C LEU A 212 6.43 11.09 -8.76
N THR A 213 5.71 11.36 -9.86
CA THR A 213 5.86 10.57 -11.08
C THR A 213 7.32 10.61 -11.56
N ILE A 214 7.92 11.81 -11.70
CA ILE A 214 9.31 11.93 -12.15
C ILE A 214 10.28 11.26 -11.15
N CYS A 215 10.03 11.39 -9.84
CA CYS A 215 10.79 10.67 -8.81
C CYS A 215 10.77 9.16 -9.02
N HIS A 216 9.58 8.59 -9.28
CA HIS A 216 9.46 7.16 -9.58
C HIS A 216 10.24 6.76 -10.83
N LEU A 217 10.01 7.45 -11.96
CA LEU A 217 10.66 7.14 -13.23
C LEU A 217 12.20 7.20 -13.12
N ALA A 218 12.73 8.26 -12.49
CA ALA A 218 14.15 8.42 -12.25
C ALA A 218 14.71 7.35 -11.29
N SER A 219 13.94 6.99 -10.24
CA SER A 219 14.32 5.95 -9.29
C SER A 219 14.35 4.57 -9.94
N TYR A 220 13.36 4.24 -10.78
CA TYR A 220 13.33 3.01 -11.56
C TYR A 220 14.64 2.83 -12.35
N GLN A 221 15.00 3.82 -13.16
CA GLN A 221 16.23 3.79 -13.95
C GLN A 221 17.48 3.74 -13.08
N ARG A 222 17.50 4.50 -11.97
CA ARG A 222 18.65 4.57 -11.06
C ARG A 222 18.89 3.26 -10.32
N ILE A 223 17.86 2.60 -9.81
CA ILE A 223 17.95 1.31 -9.10
C ILE A 223 18.49 0.24 -10.04
N HIS A 224 17.91 0.10 -11.24
CA HIS A 224 18.37 -0.86 -12.23
C HIS A 224 19.84 -0.63 -12.59
N ARG A 225 20.23 0.63 -12.81
CA ARG A 225 21.61 0.98 -13.15
C ARG A 225 22.59 0.62 -12.04
N ILE A 226 22.35 1.06 -10.80
CA ILE A 226 23.25 0.80 -9.66
C ILE A 226 23.40 -0.70 -9.44
N ARG A 227 22.28 -1.45 -9.40
CA ARG A 227 22.34 -2.89 -9.15
C ARG A 227 23.11 -3.63 -10.24
N LYS A 228 22.99 -3.21 -11.51
CA LYS A 228 23.76 -3.75 -12.63
C LYS A 228 25.24 -3.40 -12.50
N GLU A 229 25.59 -2.13 -12.28
CA GLU A 229 26.96 -1.64 -12.18
C GLU A 229 27.72 -2.24 -10.99
N ARG A 230 27.01 -2.46 -9.86
CA ARG A 230 27.57 -3.06 -8.64
C ARG A 230 27.51 -4.58 -8.64
N HIS A 231 26.95 -5.21 -9.67
CA HIS A 231 26.77 -6.66 -9.76
C HIS A 231 26.04 -7.26 -8.55
N PHE A 232 25.04 -6.54 -8.01
CA PHE A 232 24.28 -7.00 -6.85
C PHE A 232 23.44 -8.23 -7.20
N PRO A 233 23.30 -9.20 -6.27
CA PRO A 233 22.62 -10.47 -6.54
C PRO A 233 21.12 -10.32 -6.72
N GLY A 234 20.51 -11.33 -7.36
CA GLY A 234 19.06 -11.41 -7.58
C GLY A 234 18.56 -10.58 -8.75
N ARG A 235 17.39 -10.97 -9.25
CA ARG A 235 16.69 -10.21 -10.28
C ARG A 235 16.15 -8.92 -9.69
N THR A 236 16.49 -7.79 -10.28
CA THR A 236 15.97 -6.50 -9.86
C THR A 236 14.49 -6.36 -10.25
N MET A 237 13.64 -6.07 -9.27
CA MET A 237 12.21 -5.85 -9.45
C MET A 237 11.82 -4.52 -8.84
N VAL A 238 11.40 -3.57 -9.65
CA VAL A 238 11.06 -2.21 -9.24
C VAL A 238 9.67 -1.86 -9.70
N GLY A 239 8.87 -1.32 -8.80
CA GLY A 239 7.53 -0.80 -9.09
C GLY A 239 7.16 0.30 -8.11
N PHE A 240 5.92 0.66 -8.09
CA PHE A 240 5.30 1.48 -7.05
C PHE A 240 4.02 0.78 -6.56
N ALA A 241 3.52 1.17 -5.41
CA ALA A 241 2.26 0.65 -4.89
C ALA A 241 1.16 1.68 -5.16
N GLU A 242 0.22 1.30 -6.01
CA GLU A 242 -0.91 2.16 -6.40
C GLU A 242 -2.13 1.82 -5.56
N HIS A 243 -2.71 2.82 -4.88
CA HIS A 243 -4.00 2.63 -4.22
C HIS A 243 -5.13 2.69 -5.25
N LEU A 244 -5.84 1.59 -5.39
CA LEU A 244 -6.96 1.49 -6.32
C LEU A 244 -8.30 1.34 -5.60
N ARG A 245 -9.33 1.97 -6.15
CA ARG A 245 -10.72 1.87 -5.67
C ARG A 245 -11.68 1.68 -6.83
N ILE A 246 -12.79 1.00 -6.58
CA ILE A 246 -13.92 1.03 -7.51
C ILE A 246 -14.75 2.27 -7.21
N PHE A 247 -14.90 3.15 -8.17
CA PHE A 247 -15.78 4.30 -8.08
C PHE A 247 -17.14 3.95 -8.68
N SER A 248 -18.19 3.95 -7.84
CA SER A 248 -19.54 3.57 -8.23
C SER A 248 -20.48 4.78 -8.16
N PRO A 249 -21.11 5.21 -9.28
CA PRO A 249 -22.09 6.28 -9.25
C PRO A 249 -23.37 5.82 -8.54
N ALA A 250 -23.94 6.67 -7.68
CA ALA A 250 -25.20 6.40 -6.99
C ALA A 250 -26.38 6.36 -7.97
N THR A 251 -26.36 7.24 -8.97
CA THR A 251 -27.37 7.36 -10.00
C THR A 251 -26.72 7.57 -11.37
N PRO A 252 -27.44 7.38 -12.47
CA PRO A 252 -26.92 7.69 -13.81
C PRO A 252 -26.42 9.14 -13.96
N LYS A 253 -26.99 10.09 -13.20
CA LYS A 253 -26.58 11.51 -13.23
C LYS A 253 -25.19 11.73 -12.63
N ASP A 254 -24.75 10.85 -11.73
CA ASP A 254 -23.46 10.96 -11.05
C ASP A 254 -22.29 10.38 -11.90
N ARG A 255 -22.57 9.73 -13.04
CA ARG A 255 -21.54 9.01 -13.84
C ARG A 255 -20.37 9.90 -14.27
N SER A 256 -20.66 11.07 -14.84
CA SER A 256 -19.60 11.96 -15.34
C SER A 256 -18.71 12.47 -14.21
N LEU A 257 -19.29 12.83 -13.07
CA LEU A 257 -18.53 13.23 -11.88
C LEU A 257 -17.70 12.06 -11.35
N THR A 258 -18.29 10.88 -11.25
CA THR A 258 -17.61 9.67 -10.79
C THR A 258 -16.40 9.35 -11.66
N SER A 259 -16.55 9.38 -13.00
CA SER A 259 -15.42 9.15 -13.93
C SER A 259 -14.35 10.23 -13.83
N GLY A 260 -14.72 11.49 -13.59
CA GLY A 260 -13.76 12.56 -13.36
C GLY A 260 -12.97 12.38 -12.07
N LEU A 261 -13.63 11.99 -10.98
CA LEU A 261 -12.98 11.69 -9.70
C LEU A 261 -12.06 10.48 -9.80
N GLU A 262 -12.51 9.42 -10.46
CA GLU A 262 -11.69 8.23 -10.70
C GLU A 262 -10.45 8.57 -11.51
N TYR A 263 -10.59 9.37 -12.58
CA TYR A 263 -9.45 9.80 -13.38
C TYR A 263 -8.44 10.62 -12.57
N LEU A 264 -8.90 11.59 -11.77
CA LEU A 264 -8.02 12.42 -10.93
C LEU A 264 -7.33 11.60 -9.85
N PHE A 265 -8.01 10.61 -9.28
CA PHE A 265 -7.47 9.80 -8.20
C PHE A 265 -6.50 8.72 -8.71
N GLN A 266 -6.89 7.92 -9.71
CA GLN A 266 -6.13 6.75 -10.16
C GLN A 266 -5.83 6.71 -11.66
N GLY A 267 -6.42 7.57 -12.49
CA GLY A 267 -6.11 7.66 -13.91
C GLY A 267 -4.75 8.34 -14.16
N LEU A 268 -4.40 9.32 -13.34
CA LEU A 268 -3.13 10.06 -13.47
C LEU A 268 -1.91 9.20 -13.13
N THR A 269 -2.07 8.11 -12.38
CA THR A 269 -0.99 7.19 -12.03
C THR A 269 -0.50 6.37 -13.23
N GLU A 270 -1.22 6.35 -14.37
CA GLU A 270 -0.70 5.73 -15.60
C GLU A 270 0.64 6.31 -16.05
N ALA A 271 0.92 7.56 -15.71
CA ALA A 271 2.19 8.20 -16.01
C ALA A 271 3.39 7.53 -15.29
N PHE A 272 3.17 6.93 -14.12
CA PHE A 272 4.19 6.15 -13.41
C PHE A 272 4.61 4.90 -14.20
N TYR A 273 3.69 4.27 -14.90
CA TYR A 273 3.96 3.07 -15.71
C TYR A 273 4.64 3.43 -17.04
N THR A 274 4.20 4.53 -17.67
CA THR A 274 4.51 4.81 -19.10
C THR A 274 5.49 5.94 -19.33
N GLY A 275 5.73 6.79 -18.34
CA GLY A 275 6.48 8.03 -18.48
C GLY A 275 5.73 9.16 -19.23
N ARG A 276 4.54 8.87 -19.78
CA ARG A 276 3.73 9.83 -20.52
C ARG A 276 2.77 10.56 -19.60
N PHE A 277 2.86 11.87 -19.55
CA PHE A 277 1.92 12.70 -18.82
C PHE A 277 0.65 12.98 -19.62
N THR A 278 -0.47 13.08 -18.91
CA THR A 278 -1.77 13.51 -19.41
C THR A 278 -2.27 14.70 -18.58
N LEU A 279 -3.14 15.52 -19.17
CA LEU A 279 -3.72 16.64 -18.42
C LEU A 279 -4.44 16.13 -17.16
N PRO A 280 -4.31 16.83 -16.01
CA PRO A 280 -3.70 18.14 -15.82
C PRO A 280 -2.17 18.12 -15.55
N LEU A 281 -1.50 16.95 -15.53
CA LEU A 281 -0.07 16.86 -15.21
C LEU A 281 0.84 17.44 -16.30
N GLY A 282 0.34 17.54 -17.51
CA GLY A 282 1.06 17.99 -18.71
C GLY A 282 0.70 17.11 -19.91
N SER A 283 1.44 17.27 -21.00
CA SER A 283 1.30 16.45 -22.22
C SER A 283 2.67 16.01 -22.77
N ASP A 284 3.67 15.99 -21.89
CA ASP A 284 5.06 15.68 -22.18
C ASP A 284 5.50 14.35 -21.55
N ALA A 285 6.73 13.96 -21.82
CA ALA A 285 7.38 12.79 -21.26
C ALA A 285 8.83 13.18 -20.86
N PRO A 286 9.03 13.77 -19.67
CA PRO A 286 10.31 14.42 -19.31
C PRO A 286 11.50 13.46 -19.24
N LEU A 287 11.27 12.16 -19.06
CA LEU A 287 12.28 11.10 -19.09
C LEU A 287 12.08 10.13 -20.26
N GLY A 288 11.28 10.52 -21.26
CA GLY A 288 10.86 9.68 -22.36
C GLY A 288 9.68 8.76 -22.02
N GLU A 289 9.03 8.26 -23.06
CA GLU A 289 8.01 7.22 -22.91
C GLU A 289 8.69 5.84 -22.87
N GLY A 290 8.16 4.93 -22.05
CA GLY A 290 8.72 3.61 -21.90
C GLY A 290 8.02 2.78 -20.85
N ARG A 291 8.68 1.72 -20.41
CA ARG A 291 8.23 0.86 -19.33
C ARG A 291 9.06 1.15 -18.09
N PHE A 292 8.40 1.63 -17.03
CA PHE A 292 9.05 2.00 -15.77
C PHE A 292 8.54 1.16 -14.59
N TYR A 293 8.27 -0.12 -14.83
CA TYR A 293 7.79 -1.09 -13.84
C TYR A 293 8.21 -2.50 -14.24
N ASP A 294 8.51 -3.33 -13.26
CA ASP A 294 8.74 -4.76 -13.45
C ASP A 294 7.53 -5.59 -12.99
N TYR A 295 6.68 -5.03 -12.13
CA TYR A 295 5.43 -5.59 -11.65
C TYR A 295 4.37 -4.49 -11.49
N ILE A 296 3.12 -4.89 -11.42
CA ILE A 296 1.98 -4.02 -11.12
C ILE A 296 1.71 -4.13 -9.63
N GLY A 297 2.01 -3.08 -8.85
CA GLY A 297 1.78 -3.05 -7.41
C GLY A 297 0.41 -2.46 -7.09
N ILE A 298 -0.44 -3.20 -6.39
CA ILE A 298 -1.81 -2.81 -6.06
C ILE A 298 -2.03 -2.84 -4.55
N ASN A 299 -2.45 -1.70 -4.00
CA ASN A 299 -3.06 -1.60 -2.68
C ASN A 299 -4.58 -1.51 -2.87
N TYR A 300 -5.33 -2.41 -2.22
CA TYR A 300 -6.79 -2.44 -2.35
C TYR A 300 -7.46 -2.68 -1.00
N TYR A 301 -8.44 -1.83 -0.65
CA TYR A 301 -9.17 -1.93 0.62
C TYR A 301 -10.68 -1.86 0.46
N THR A 302 -11.17 -1.03 -0.46
CA THR A 302 -12.59 -0.67 -0.50
C THR A 302 -13.00 -0.11 -1.85
N ARG A 303 -14.29 0.18 -1.99
CA ARG A 303 -14.85 0.99 -3.08
C ARG A 303 -15.43 2.30 -2.56
N CYS A 304 -15.63 3.24 -3.47
CA CYS A 304 -16.30 4.52 -3.22
C CYS A 304 -17.66 4.54 -3.89
N TRP A 305 -18.67 4.99 -3.17
CA TRP A 305 -19.98 5.33 -3.69
C TRP A 305 -20.08 6.85 -3.82
N VAL A 306 -20.42 7.33 -5.02
CA VAL A 306 -20.43 8.77 -5.36
C VAL A 306 -21.86 9.23 -5.60
N ARG A 307 -22.32 10.18 -4.77
CA ARG A 307 -23.63 10.83 -4.89
C ARG A 307 -23.46 12.35 -4.84
N GLY A 308 -23.50 13.01 -5.98
CA GLY A 308 -23.08 14.41 -6.04
C GLY A 308 -21.65 14.57 -5.49
N PHE A 309 -21.47 15.51 -4.57
CA PHE A 309 -20.16 15.73 -3.93
C PHE A 309 -19.89 14.82 -2.71
N HIS A 310 -20.82 13.95 -2.37
CA HIS A 310 -20.61 12.97 -1.29
C HIS A 310 -19.89 11.72 -1.82
N ILE A 311 -18.76 11.41 -1.21
CA ILE A 311 -17.98 10.21 -1.49
C ILE A 311 -17.93 9.40 -0.19
N GLY A 312 -18.36 8.15 -0.22
CA GLY A 312 -18.42 7.32 0.98
C GLY A 312 -18.84 5.89 0.68
N THR A 313 -19.37 5.23 1.67
CA THR A 313 -19.92 3.87 1.59
C THR A 313 -21.41 3.90 1.26
N LYS A 314 -21.84 2.99 0.41
CA LYS A 314 -23.26 2.83 0.09
C LYS A 314 -24.02 2.33 1.33
N PRO A 315 -25.14 2.96 1.73
CA PRO A 315 -25.94 2.52 2.86
C PRO A 315 -26.36 1.05 2.75
N GLY A 316 -26.39 0.32 3.88
CA GLY A 316 -26.79 -1.08 3.96
C GLY A 316 -25.76 -2.08 3.40
N ARG A 317 -24.50 -1.68 3.25
CA ARG A 317 -23.41 -2.58 2.87
C ARG A 317 -22.58 -3.00 4.08
N PRO A 318 -22.00 -4.23 4.08
CA PRO A 318 -21.05 -4.62 5.10
C PRO A 318 -19.85 -3.68 5.12
N THR A 319 -19.48 -3.22 6.31
CA THR A 319 -18.35 -2.31 6.51
C THR A 319 -17.36 -2.86 7.53
N ASN A 320 -16.12 -2.37 7.43
CA ASN A 320 -15.12 -2.51 8.47
C ASN A 320 -15.36 -1.48 9.60
N ASP A 321 -14.49 -1.47 10.61
CA ASP A 321 -14.64 -0.58 11.77
C ASP A 321 -14.40 0.91 11.44
N LEU A 322 -13.77 1.22 10.29
CA LEU A 322 -13.64 2.58 9.76
C LEU A 322 -14.81 2.99 8.84
N GLY A 323 -15.83 2.14 8.69
CA GLY A 323 -16.98 2.38 7.84
C GLY A 323 -16.71 2.18 6.34
N TRP A 324 -15.60 1.53 5.96
CA TRP A 324 -15.30 1.25 4.56
C TRP A 324 -16.05 0.01 4.07
N ASP A 325 -16.57 0.08 2.85
CA ASP A 325 -17.29 -1.01 2.21
C ASP A 325 -16.37 -2.23 1.99
N ILE A 326 -16.80 -3.41 2.39
CA ILE A 326 -16.13 -4.67 2.13
C ILE A 326 -16.59 -5.17 0.76
N TYR A 327 -15.71 -5.11 -0.25
CA TYR A 327 -16.05 -5.41 -1.64
C TYR A 327 -14.94 -6.22 -2.34
N PRO A 328 -14.87 -7.54 -2.11
CA PRO A 328 -13.80 -8.39 -2.64
C PRO A 328 -13.73 -8.42 -4.18
N GLU A 329 -14.88 -8.36 -4.88
CA GLU A 329 -14.95 -8.39 -6.34
C GLU A 329 -14.19 -7.22 -6.98
N GLY A 330 -14.09 -6.09 -6.28
CA GLY A 330 -13.36 -4.91 -6.74
C GLY A 330 -11.90 -5.21 -7.02
N LEU A 331 -11.28 -6.09 -6.23
CA LEU A 331 -9.89 -6.48 -6.43
C LEU A 331 -9.70 -7.16 -7.80
N SER A 332 -10.54 -8.15 -8.14
CA SER A 332 -10.44 -8.86 -9.42
C SER A 332 -10.73 -7.95 -10.63
N ILE A 333 -11.65 -7.01 -10.51
CA ILE A 333 -11.97 -6.01 -11.54
C ILE A 333 -10.74 -5.13 -11.82
N LEU A 334 -10.13 -4.59 -10.77
CA LEU A 334 -8.98 -3.69 -10.86
C LEU A 334 -7.73 -4.42 -11.38
N MET A 335 -7.47 -5.64 -10.89
CA MET A 335 -6.39 -6.48 -11.40
C MET A 335 -6.52 -6.73 -12.91
N ARG A 336 -7.72 -7.10 -13.41
CA ARG A 336 -7.98 -7.31 -14.85
C ARG A 336 -7.75 -6.04 -15.65
N HIS A 337 -8.23 -4.88 -15.13
CA HIS A 337 -8.05 -3.60 -15.81
C HIS A 337 -6.57 -3.23 -15.94
N ARG A 338 -5.79 -3.33 -14.85
CA ARG A 338 -4.35 -3.03 -14.88
C ARG A 338 -3.55 -4.03 -15.68
N TYR A 339 -3.85 -5.33 -15.57
CA TYR A 339 -3.17 -6.36 -16.34
C TYR A 339 -3.41 -6.21 -17.86
N LYS A 340 -4.64 -5.93 -18.27
CA LYS A 340 -4.96 -5.65 -19.68
C LYS A 340 -4.16 -4.48 -20.24
N ARG A 341 -3.87 -3.48 -19.39
CA ARG A 341 -3.16 -2.27 -19.81
C ARG A 341 -1.64 -2.43 -19.83
N PHE A 342 -1.07 -3.15 -18.85
CA PHE A 342 0.37 -3.14 -18.59
C PHE A 342 1.07 -4.49 -18.75
N CYS A 343 0.35 -5.61 -18.77
CA CYS A 343 0.87 -6.96 -19.04
C CYS A 343 2.14 -7.32 -18.25
N ALA A 344 2.09 -7.23 -16.91
CA ALA A 344 3.18 -7.60 -16.03
C ALA A 344 2.69 -8.46 -14.87
N PRO A 345 3.57 -9.16 -14.13
CA PRO A 345 3.20 -9.81 -12.88
C PRO A 345 2.50 -8.84 -11.93
N ILE A 346 1.48 -9.31 -11.22
CA ILE A 346 0.74 -8.51 -10.25
C ILE A 346 1.22 -8.87 -8.85
N TRP A 347 1.53 -7.86 -8.06
CA TRP A 347 1.76 -7.98 -6.64
C TRP A 347 0.69 -7.18 -5.90
N ILE A 348 -0.09 -7.84 -5.07
CA ILE A 348 -0.99 -7.15 -4.16
C ILE A 348 -0.12 -6.69 -2.99
N THR A 349 0.30 -5.43 -3.09
CA THR A 349 1.27 -4.83 -2.18
C THR A 349 0.66 -4.45 -0.83
N GLU A 350 -0.68 -4.28 -0.78
CA GLU A 350 -1.46 -4.21 0.45
C GLU A 350 -2.91 -4.63 0.20
N ASN A 351 -3.46 -5.38 1.14
CA ASN A 351 -4.88 -5.66 1.27
C ASN A 351 -5.18 -6.05 2.73
N GLY A 352 -6.20 -5.48 3.33
CA GLY A 352 -6.48 -5.72 4.74
C GLY A 352 -7.78 -5.09 5.21
N ILE A 353 -8.14 -5.36 6.46
CA ILE A 353 -9.37 -4.89 7.07
C ILE A 353 -9.13 -4.37 8.49
N CYS A 354 -9.69 -3.20 8.80
CA CYS A 354 -9.81 -2.73 10.17
C CYS A 354 -10.92 -3.51 10.87
N ASP A 355 -10.54 -4.37 11.82
CA ASP A 355 -11.46 -5.24 12.57
C ASP A 355 -10.83 -5.59 13.91
N ALA A 356 -11.16 -4.82 14.93
CA ALA A 356 -10.64 -5.00 16.28
C ALA A 356 -11.09 -6.34 16.91
N SER A 357 -12.29 -6.78 16.54
CA SER A 357 -12.89 -8.02 17.06
C SER A 357 -12.37 -9.31 16.43
N ASP A 358 -11.68 -9.21 15.29
CA ASP A 358 -11.23 -10.35 14.47
C ASP A 358 -12.36 -11.25 13.92
N GLN A 359 -13.60 -10.78 13.95
CA GLN A 359 -14.74 -11.58 13.48
C GLN A 359 -14.92 -11.55 11.97
N LYS A 360 -14.56 -10.43 11.33
CA LYS A 360 -14.70 -10.23 9.88
C LYS A 360 -13.44 -10.63 9.10
N ARG A 361 -12.26 -10.59 9.74
CA ARG A 361 -10.96 -10.76 9.06
C ARG A 361 -10.77 -12.13 8.41
N PRO A 362 -11.17 -13.28 9.01
CA PRO A 362 -11.09 -14.57 8.32
C PRO A 362 -11.92 -14.58 7.02
N ARG A 363 -13.17 -14.07 7.05
CA ARG A 363 -14.02 -13.94 5.88
C ARG A 363 -13.41 -13.03 4.82
N PHE A 364 -12.90 -11.89 5.23
CA PHE A 364 -12.22 -10.94 4.34
C PHE A 364 -11.02 -11.59 3.62
N LEU A 365 -10.18 -12.32 4.34
CA LEU A 365 -9.04 -13.05 3.78
C LEU A 365 -9.49 -14.08 2.75
N TYR A 366 -10.47 -14.92 3.12
CA TYR A 366 -11.03 -15.94 2.23
C TYR A 366 -11.57 -15.32 0.93
N ASP A 367 -12.43 -14.30 1.04
CA ASP A 367 -13.10 -13.72 -0.11
C ASP A 367 -12.12 -13.03 -1.06
N HIS A 368 -11.14 -12.28 -0.54
CA HIS A 368 -10.15 -11.60 -1.38
C HIS A 368 -9.16 -12.57 -2.03
N LEU A 369 -8.66 -13.57 -1.31
CA LEU A 369 -7.78 -14.59 -1.88
C LEU A 369 -8.51 -15.44 -2.92
N LYS A 370 -9.78 -15.76 -2.71
CA LYS A 370 -10.64 -16.44 -3.68
C LYS A 370 -10.76 -15.63 -4.98
N GLN A 371 -10.95 -14.29 -4.88
CA GLN A 371 -10.96 -13.40 -6.06
C GLN A 371 -9.64 -13.43 -6.82
N ILE A 372 -8.51 -13.45 -6.12
CA ILE A 372 -7.19 -13.55 -6.74
C ILE A 372 -7.06 -14.85 -7.51
N VAL A 373 -7.34 -15.98 -6.87
CA VAL A 373 -7.20 -17.31 -7.47
C VAL A 373 -8.13 -17.49 -8.68
N HIS A 374 -9.40 -17.08 -8.54
CA HIS A 374 -10.39 -17.19 -9.61
C HIS A 374 -10.16 -16.19 -10.76
N SER A 375 -9.32 -15.17 -10.56
CA SER A 375 -8.97 -14.23 -11.63
C SER A 375 -8.20 -14.88 -12.79
N ALA A 376 -7.47 -15.95 -12.49
CA ALA A 376 -6.51 -16.63 -13.39
C ALA A 376 -5.42 -15.69 -13.95
N LEU A 377 -5.14 -14.56 -13.26
CA LEU A 377 -4.10 -13.61 -13.60
C LEU A 377 -2.77 -14.01 -12.96
N PRO A 378 -1.62 -13.54 -13.48
CA PRO A 378 -0.31 -13.84 -12.92
C PRO A 378 -0.05 -13.05 -11.64
N VAL A 379 -0.82 -13.33 -10.59
CA VAL A 379 -0.59 -12.77 -9.25
C VAL A 379 0.46 -13.61 -8.55
N GLU A 380 1.62 -13.01 -8.30
CA GLU A 380 2.76 -13.72 -7.71
C GLU A 380 2.87 -13.54 -6.22
N ARG A 381 2.42 -12.37 -5.70
CA ARG A 381 2.61 -11.99 -4.29
C ARG A 381 1.36 -11.30 -3.73
N TYR A 382 1.10 -11.60 -2.45
CA TYR A 382 0.06 -10.94 -1.67
C TYR A 382 0.63 -10.55 -0.32
N TYR A 383 0.49 -9.29 0.05
CA TYR A 383 0.91 -8.74 1.33
C TYR A 383 -0.32 -8.27 2.10
N TYR A 384 -0.61 -8.94 3.20
CA TYR A 384 -1.69 -8.52 4.09
C TYR A 384 -1.28 -7.28 4.89
N TRP A 385 -2.14 -6.29 4.96
CA TRP A 385 -1.98 -5.12 5.82
C TRP A 385 -2.78 -5.31 7.12
N SER A 386 -2.12 -5.53 8.28
CA SER A 386 -0.69 -5.61 8.56
C SER A 386 -0.40 -6.84 9.43
N MET A 387 0.87 -7.18 9.67
CA MET A 387 1.21 -8.29 10.55
C MET A 387 0.80 -7.99 11.98
N ILE A 388 1.18 -6.84 12.51
CA ILE A 388 0.94 -6.40 13.89
C ILE A 388 0.13 -5.10 13.83
N ASP A 389 -0.78 -4.88 14.78
CA ASP A 389 -1.42 -3.58 14.95
C ASP A 389 -0.38 -2.48 15.06
N ASN A 390 -0.63 -1.35 14.43
CA ASN A 390 0.29 -0.23 14.37
C ASN A 390 -0.43 1.11 14.50
N PHE A 391 0.29 2.21 14.45
CA PHE A 391 -0.26 3.56 14.42
C PHE A 391 -0.82 3.86 13.02
N GLU A 392 -2.15 3.94 12.86
CA GLU A 392 -2.80 4.13 11.55
C GLU A 392 -2.98 5.62 11.22
N PHE A 393 -1.88 6.35 11.12
CA PHE A 393 -1.83 7.76 10.74
C PHE A 393 -2.85 8.64 11.51
N ALA A 394 -3.76 9.31 10.81
CA ALA A 394 -4.79 10.17 11.42
C ALA A 394 -5.81 9.40 12.27
N GLU A 395 -5.97 8.09 12.08
CA GLU A 395 -6.88 7.24 12.85
C GLU A 395 -6.27 6.77 14.20
N GLY A 396 -4.94 6.85 14.34
CA GLY A 396 -4.22 6.49 15.56
C GLY A 396 -4.10 4.99 15.80
N GLU A 397 -3.96 4.61 17.07
CA GLU A 397 -3.80 3.20 17.50
C GLU A 397 -5.12 2.45 17.62
N SER A 398 -6.28 3.14 17.56
CA SER A 398 -7.60 2.51 17.64
C SER A 398 -7.97 1.73 16.39
N ALA A 399 -7.38 2.02 15.25
CA ALA A 399 -7.62 1.33 14.00
C ALA A 399 -6.80 0.04 13.91
N ARG A 400 -7.44 -1.12 14.10
CA ARG A 400 -6.80 -2.42 14.28
C ARG A 400 -6.81 -3.24 12.98
N PHE A 401 -5.68 -3.27 12.29
CA PHE A 401 -5.49 -4.05 11.05
C PHE A 401 -4.70 -5.34 11.24
N GLY A 402 -3.99 -5.49 12.34
CA GLY A 402 -3.04 -6.58 12.55
C GLY A 402 -3.66 -7.98 12.56
N LEU A 403 -2.95 -8.96 12.00
CA LEU A 403 -3.16 -10.38 12.30
C LEU A 403 -2.80 -10.68 13.74
N VAL A 404 -1.89 -9.87 14.29
CA VAL A 404 -1.43 -9.94 15.66
C VAL A 404 -1.83 -8.66 16.38
N GLU A 405 -2.51 -8.79 17.49
CA GLU A 405 -2.83 -7.70 18.38
C GLU A 405 -1.55 -7.15 19.04
N CYS A 406 -1.45 -5.83 19.13
CA CYS A 406 -0.46 -5.15 19.92
C CYS A 406 -1.13 -4.42 21.08
N ASP A 407 -0.73 -4.72 22.29
CA ASP A 407 -0.99 -3.87 23.45
C ASP A 407 0.05 -2.74 23.45
N PHE A 408 -0.34 -1.53 23.09
CA PHE A 408 0.60 -0.41 22.98
C PHE A 408 1.20 0.09 24.29
N GLN A 409 0.65 -0.34 25.44
CA GLN A 409 1.22 -0.02 26.76
C GLN A 409 2.32 -1.02 27.15
N THR A 410 2.02 -2.31 27.03
CA THR A 410 2.95 -3.39 27.41
C THR A 410 3.82 -3.86 26.26
N GLN A 411 3.41 -3.55 25.02
CA GLN A 411 4.04 -4.04 23.79
C GLN A 411 3.95 -5.56 23.61
N GLU A 412 2.99 -6.21 24.26
CA GLU A 412 2.72 -7.61 24.08
C GLU A 412 2.10 -7.88 22.70
N ARG A 413 2.55 -8.97 22.02
CA ARG A 413 2.03 -9.41 20.73
C ARG A 413 1.17 -10.66 20.95
N ARG A 414 -0.12 -10.58 20.59
CA ARG A 414 -1.07 -11.69 20.72
C ARG A 414 -1.63 -12.08 19.35
N PRO A 415 -1.20 -13.23 18.77
CA PRO A 415 -1.78 -13.69 17.51
C PRO A 415 -3.30 -13.89 17.61
N ARG A 416 -4.04 -13.34 16.66
CA ARG A 416 -5.50 -13.49 16.55
C ARG A 416 -5.87 -14.81 15.88
N LYS A 417 -7.14 -15.18 15.91
CA LYS A 417 -7.66 -16.37 15.20
C LYS A 417 -7.37 -16.28 13.70
N SER A 418 -7.48 -15.10 13.11
CA SER A 418 -7.14 -14.85 11.72
C SER A 418 -5.67 -15.09 11.39
N ALA A 419 -4.74 -14.90 12.33
CA ALA A 419 -3.34 -15.24 12.13
C ALA A 419 -3.13 -16.74 11.93
N ALA A 420 -3.81 -17.55 12.75
CA ALA A 420 -3.80 -19.01 12.60
C ALA A 420 -4.41 -19.43 11.25
N PHE A 421 -5.53 -18.83 10.86
CA PHE A 421 -6.14 -19.07 9.55
C PHE A 421 -5.20 -18.71 8.39
N TYR A 422 -4.53 -17.55 8.45
CA TYR A 422 -3.60 -17.09 7.42
C TYR A 422 -2.39 -18.03 7.31
N ARG A 423 -1.85 -18.48 8.43
CA ARG A 423 -0.78 -19.49 8.46
C ARG A 423 -1.24 -20.79 7.80
N GLU A 424 -2.43 -21.31 8.13
CA GLU A 424 -2.94 -22.52 7.50
C GLU A 424 -3.17 -22.35 6.00
N ILE A 425 -3.57 -21.16 5.52
CA ILE A 425 -3.66 -20.87 4.08
C ILE A 425 -2.29 -21.00 3.41
N ILE A 426 -1.23 -20.51 4.06
CA ILE A 426 0.14 -20.61 3.55
C ILE A 426 0.55 -22.08 3.48
N ASP A 427 0.34 -22.84 4.55
CA ASP A 427 0.76 -24.24 4.67
C ASP A 427 0.05 -25.15 3.66
N ASN A 428 -1.25 -24.93 3.45
CA ASN A 428 -2.06 -25.73 2.53
C ASN A 428 -2.05 -25.22 1.09
N HIS A 429 -1.37 -24.10 0.81
CA HIS A 429 -1.44 -23.39 -0.47
C HIS A 429 -2.89 -23.15 -0.92
N GLY A 430 -3.75 -22.77 0.01
CA GLY A 430 -5.18 -22.56 -0.24
C GLY A 430 -6.04 -22.72 0.99
N VAL A 431 -7.34 -22.83 0.76
CA VAL A 431 -8.34 -23.03 1.82
C VAL A 431 -9.06 -24.35 1.60
N THR A 432 -9.00 -25.25 2.58
CA THR A 432 -9.68 -26.55 2.59
C THR A 432 -11.09 -26.43 3.13
N GLN A 433 -11.92 -27.49 2.98
CA GLN A 433 -13.28 -27.51 3.54
C GLN A 433 -13.24 -27.44 5.07
N ASP A 434 -12.34 -28.17 5.72
CA ASP A 434 -12.15 -28.14 7.17
C ASP A 434 -11.82 -26.72 7.70
N MET A 435 -11.00 -25.96 6.96
CA MET A 435 -10.70 -24.56 7.31
C MET A 435 -11.95 -23.68 7.16
N ILE A 436 -12.76 -23.88 6.11
CA ILE A 436 -14.03 -23.17 5.94
C ILE A 436 -14.93 -23.40 7.15
N ASP A 437 -15.11 -24.66 7.54
CA ASP A 437 -15.99 -25.04 8.63
C ASP A 437 -15.53 -24.45 9.99
N ARG A 438 -14.21 -24.38 10.23
CA ARG A 438 -13.63 -23.85 11.48
C ARG A 438 -13.56 -22.32 11.54
N TYR A 439 -13.22 -21.66 10.44
CA TYR A 439 -12.91 -20.23 10.43
C TYR A 439 -14.02 -19.35 9.87
N LEU A 440 -14.93 -19.91 9.05
CA LEU A 440 -15.99 -19.18 8.36
C LEU A 440 -17.38 -19.73 8.70
N PRO A 441 -17.73 -19.85 9.97
CA PRO A 441 -19.05 -20.38 10.34
C PRO A 441 -20.15 -19.56 9.68
N VAL A 442 -21.19 -20.27 9.22
CA VAL A 442 -22.38 -19.65 8.63
C VAL A 442 -22.97 -18.70 9.69
N GLN A 443 -22.97 -17.41 9.41
CA GLN A 443 -23.72 -16.49 10.25
C GLN A 443 -25.21 -16.87 10.13
N PRO A 444 -25.95 -17.00 11.22
CA PRO A 444 -27.39 -17.16 11.15
C PRO A 444 -27.94 -15.97 10.34
N GLN A 445 -28.69 -16.25 9.31
CA GLN A 445 -29.43 -15.19 8.61
C GLN A 445 -30.30 -14.52 9.68
N GLU A 446 -30.01 -13.23 9.95
CA GLU A 446 -30.96 -12.42 10.70
C GLU A 446 -32.25 -12.40 9.89
N ALA A 447 -33.28 -12.98 10.49
CA ALA A 447 -34.62 -13.16 9.94
C ALA A 447 -35.35 -11.83 9.79
#